data_c9055f7222d9ee2828e4c0d6dfe3c2dd
#
_entry.id   c9055f7222d9ee2828e4c0d6dfe3c2dd
#
_cell.length_a   1.000
_cell.length_b   1.000
_cell.length_c   1.000
_cell.angle_alpha   90.00
_cell.angle_beta   90.00
_cell.angle_gamma   90.00
#
_symmetry.space_group_name_H-M   'P 1'
#
loop_
_entity.id
_entity.type
_entity.pdbx_description
1 polymer ?
#
loop_
_entity_poly.entity_id
_entity_poly.type
_entity_poly.pdbx_seq_one_letter_code
_entity_poly.pdbx_strand_id
1 'polypeptide(L)'
;MIRNTSSSWGSLARCLHWLLGAAIIGMIAFGWWMNHIPARPDRFFYRSIHADIGYLVLLLMVLRLMWRGLNPTPALPGDTPRWQRMAASLSHWSLYAVTILVSVLGWAHSGARTPNYSDWFGLFHVPQITSPDRDAARAWEDRHILFAYVLLALIVIHLGAALWHHFVRRDRVTARMIGGRPEPGV
;
A
#
# COMPACT_ATOMS: atom_id res chain seq x y z
N MET A 1 6.28 -1.50 -23.07
CA MET A 1 4.80 -1.47 -23.25
C MET A 1 4.17 -0.95 -21.99
N ILE A 2 3.18 -0.02 -22.09
CA ILE A 2 2.51 0.58 -20.91
C ILE A 2 1.51 -0.40 -20.29
N ARG A 3 0.72 -1.10 -21.14
CA ARG A 3 -0.29 -2.07 -20.71
C ARG A 3 0.31 -3.43 -20.38
N ASN A 4 -0.39 -4.16 -19.52
CA ASN A 4 -0.07 -5.57 -19.24
C ASN A 4 -0.43 -6.45 -20.43
N THR A 5 0.26 -7.59 -20.52
CA THR A 5 -0.09 -8.71 -21.40
C THR A 5 -0.43 -9.94 -20.55
N SER A 6 -0.83 -11.05 -21.17
CA SER A 6 -1.04 -12.33 -20.49
C SER A 6 0.25 -12.90 -19.86
N SER A 7 1.44 -12.47 -20.34
CA SER A 7 2.75 -12.98 -19.93
C SER A 7 3.62 -11.97 -19.18
N SER A 8 3.32 -10.66 -19.24
CA SER A 8 4.19 -9.63 -18.66
C SER A 8 3.43 -8.44 -18.07
N TRP A 9 4.02 -7.82 -17.04
CA TRP A 9 3.52 -6.58 -16.46
C TRP A 9 3.95 -5.37 -17.30
N GLY A 10 3.02 -4.47 -17.58
CA GLY A 10 3.30 -3.19 -18.23
C GLY A 10 4.10 -2.25 -17.33
N SER A 11 4.77 -1.26 -17.94
CA SER A 11 5.59 -0.29 -17.19
C SER A 11 4.80 0.50 -16.16
N LEU A 12 3.54 0.87 -16.45
CA LEU A 12 2.70 1.59 -15.47
C LEU A 12 2.35 0.74 -14.26
N ALA A 13 2.00 -0.54 -14.46
CA ALA A 13 1.71 -1.46 -13.35
C ALA A 13 2.94 -1.65 -12.45
N ARG A 14 4.14 -1.75 -13.03
CA ARG A 14 5.41 -1.87 -12.31
C ARG A 14 5.76 -0.57 -11.57
N CYS A 15 5.65 0.56 -12.23
CA CYS A 15 5.90 1.86 -11.62
C CYS A 15 5.00 2.09 -10.39
N LEU A 16 3.68 1.89 -10.55
CA LEU A 16 2.74 2.00 -9.43
C LEU A 16 3.03 0.99 -8.31
N HIS A 17 3.53 -0.22 -8.66
CA HIS A 17 3.92 -1.20 -7.64
C HIS A 17 5.07 -0.73 -6.79
N TRP A 18 6.16 -0.33 -7.41
CA TRP A 18 7.37 0.05 -6.70
C TRP A 18 7.22 1.37 -5.97
N LEU A 19 6.55 2.35 -6.59
CA LEU A 19 6.26 3.64 -5.95
C LEU A 19 5.41 3.46 -4.70
N LEU A 20 4.29 2.71 -4.80
CA LEU A 20 3.43 2.43 -3.66
C LEU A 20 4.14 1.56 -2.62
N GLY A 21 4.90 0.55 -3.03
CA GLY A 21 5.65 -0.28 -2.09
C GLY A 21 6.64 0.54 -1.27
N ALA A 22 7.43 1.39 -1.91
CA ALA A 22 8.37 2.30 -1.24
C ALA A 22 7.65 3.31 -0.34
N ALA A 23 6.56 3.93 -0.84
CA ALA A 23 5.78 4.89 -0.07
C ALA A 23 5.16 4.24 1.18
N ILE A 24 4.55 3.06 1.07
CA ILE A 24 3.91 2.37 2.19
C ILE A 24 4.95 1.97 3.25
N ILE A 25 6.09 1.40 2.86
CA ILE A 25 7.16 1.04 3.79
C ILE A 25 7.71 2.30 4.48
N GLY A 26 7.95 3.36 3.72
CA GLY A 26 8.38 4.66 4.26
C GLY A 26 7.36 5.25 5.24
N MET A 27 6.05 5.15 4.94
CA MET A 27 4.98 5.63 5.80
C MET A 27 4.85 4.84 7.11
N ILE A 28 5.05 3.52 7.07
CA ILE A 28 5.08 2.69 8.30
C ILE A 28 6.27 3.10 9.17
N ALA A 29 7.45 3.23 8.58
CA ALA A 29 8.65 3.66 9.31
C ALA A 29 8.51 5.09 9.87
N PHE A 30 7.97 6.01 9.08
CA PHE A 30 7.72 7.39 9.48
C PHE A 30 6.67 7.49 10.60
N GLY A 31 5.57 6.72 10.51
CA GLY A 31 4.55 6.63 11.54
C GLY A 31 5.11 6.08 12.86
N TRP A 32 5.92 5.02 12.77
CA TRP A 32 6.61 4.48 13.95
C TRP A 32 7.54 5.51 14.58
N TRP A 33 8.40 6.16 13.77
CA TRP A 33 9.34 7.18 14.24
C TRP A 33 8.62 8.34 14.92
N MET A 34 7.59 8.94 14.30
CA MET A 34 6.93 10.11 14.87
C MET A 34 6.12 9.81 16.15
N ASN A 35 5.79 8.56 16.43
CA ASN A 35 5.18 8.18 17.70
C ASN A 35 6.21 8.06 18.84
N HIS A 36 7.50 7.93 18.53
CA HIS A 36 8.58 7.81 19.52
C HIS A 36 9.28 9.14 19.81
N ILE A 37 9.03 10.19 19.06
CA ILE A 37 9.55 11.51 19.38
C ILE A 37 8.73 12.17 20.49
N PRO A 38 9.36 13.00 21.38
CA PRO A 38 8.62 13.74 22.42
C PRO A 38 7.49 14.59 21.83
N ALA A 39 6.45 14.81 22.62
CA ALA A 39 5.34 15.71 22.25
C ALA A 39 5.86 17.15 22.19
N ARG A 40 6.21 17.62 20.98
CA ARG A 40 6.68 18.97 20.67
C ARG A 40 5.75 19.60 19.61
N PRO A 41 5.79 20.93 19.43
CA PRO A 41 5.04 21.59 18.35
C PRO A 41 5.26 20.94 16.97
N ASP A 42 6.48 20.49 16.69
CA ASP A 42 6.87 19.83 15.44
C ASP A 42 6.10 18.52 15.17
N ARG A 43 5.60 17.84 16.22
CA ARG A 43 4.82 16.60 16.05
C ARG A 43 3.54 16.85 15.25
N PHE A 44 2.90 18.01 15.37
CA PHE A 44 1.74 18.36 14.56
C PHE A 44 2.12 18.44 13.08
N PHE A 45 3.23 19.10 12.77
CA PHE A 45 3.76 19.21 11.41
C PHE A 45 4.07 17.84 10.79
N TYR A 46 4.75 16.95 11.51
CA TYR A 46 5.04 15.60 10.99
C TYR A 46 3.78 14.76 10.79
N ARG A 47 2.79 14.91 11.68
CA ARG A 47 1.51 14.23 11.53
C ARG A 47 0.70 14.76 10.33
N SER A 48 0.77 16.06 10.03
CA SER A 48 0.13 16.59 8.81
C SER A 48 0.79 16.06 7.55
N ILE A 49 2.12 16.03 7.46
CA ILE A 49 2.83 15.42 6.32
C ILE A 49 2.46 13.93 6.17
N HIS A 50 2.38 13.19 7.28
CA HIS A 50 1.96 11.79 7.24
C HIS A 50 0.53 11.65 6.70
N ALA A 51 -0.40 12.51 7.10
CA ALA A 51 -1.76 12.50 6.58
C ALA A 51 -1.79 12.83 5.08
N ASP A 52 -1.05 13.84 4.63
CA ASP A 52 -0.98 14.27 3.23
C ASP A 52 -0.46 13.17 2.31
N ILE A 53 0.63 12.51 2.72
CA ILE A 53 1.16 11.36 1.99
C ILE A 53 0.18 10.17 2.06
N GLY A 54 -0.51 9.99 3.18
CA GLY A 54 -1.55 8.96 3.36
C GLY A 54 -2.71 9.12 2.37
N TYR A 55 -3.19 10.34 2.14
CA TYR A 55 -4.20 10.64 1.11
C TYR A 55 -3.68 10.33 -0.30
N LEU A 56 -2.41 10.67 -0.57
CA LEU A 56 -1.79 10.35 -1.86
C LEU A 56 -1.66 8.83 -2.05
N VAL A 57 -1.26 8.08 -1.04
CA VAL A 57 -1.19 6.61 -1.06
C VAL A 57 -2.57 6.02 -1.34
N LEU A 58 -3.63 6.53 -0.69
CA LEU A 58 -5.01 6.09 -0.95
C LEU A 58 -5.41 6.32 -2.41
N LEU A 59 -5.19 7.53 -2.93
CA LEU A 59 -5.48 7.86 -4.33
C LEU A 59 -4.73 6.93 -5.29
N LEU A 60 -3.42 6.78 -5.12
CA LEU A 60 -2.60 5.93 -5.97
C LEU A 60 -2.98 4.45 -5.87
N MET A 61 -3.44 3.99 -4.69
CA MET A 61 -3.93 2.63 -4.51
C MET A 61 -5.24 2.39 -5.27
N VAL A 62 -6.17 3.36 -5.23
CA VAL A 62 -7.41 3.30 -6.02
C VAL A 62 -7.08 3.27 -7.52
N LEU A 63 -6.21 4.16 -8.00
CA LEU A 63 -5.78 4.18 -9.40
C LEU A 63 -5.11 2.86 -9.81
N ARG A 64 -4.28 2.28 -8.95
CA ARG A 64 -3.67 0.97 -9.19
C ARG A 64 -4.70 -0.14 -9.27
N LEU A 65 -5.72 -0.12 -8.41
CA LEU A 65 -6.78 -1.12 -8.41
C LEU A 65 -7.65 -1.01 -9.68
N MET A 66 -7.99 0.22 -10.09
CA MET A 66 -8.67 0.49 -11.36
C MET A 66 -7.82 -0.01 -12.55
N TRP A 67 -6.52 0.30 -12.56
CA TRP A 67 -5.60 -0.19 -13.62
C TRP A 67 -5.56 -1.71 -13.68
N ARG A 68 -5.54 -2.38 -12.52
CA ARG A 68 -5.60 -3.85 -12.44
C ARG A 68 -6.90 -4.41 -13.00
N GLY A 69 -8.03 -3.75 -12.77
CA GLY A 69 -9.34 -4.16 -13.31
C GLY A 69 -9.45 -3.98 -14.83
N LEU A 70 -8.73 -3.00 -15.38
CA LEU A 70 -8.75 -2.66 -16.82
C LEU A 70 -7.67 -3.38 -17.64
N ASN A 71 -6.80 -4.18 -17.02
CA ASN A 71 -5.68 -4.84 -17.68
C ASN A 71 -5.57 -6.31 -17.26
N PRO A 72 -5.15 -7.22 -18.14
CA PRO A 72 -4.93 -8.62 -17.78
C PRO A 72 -3.87 -8.74 -16.69
N THR A 73 -4.03 -9.74 -15.82
CA THR A 73 -3.01 -10.13 -14.85
C THR A 73 -2.18 -11.26 -15.47
N PRO A 74 -0.85 -11.12 -15.60
CA PRO A 74 0.01 -12.17 -16.12
C PRO A 74 -0.14 -13.46 -15.34
N ALA A 75 -0.30 -14.57 -16.04
CA ALA A 75 -0.47 -15.88 -15.45
C ALA A 75 0.78 -16.32 -14.67
N LEU A 76 0.59 -17.04 -13.57
CA LEU A 76 1.69 -17.74 -12.90
C LEU A 76 2.19 -18.89 -13.77
N PRO A 77 3.45 -19.38 -13.56
CA PRO A 77 3.96 -20.54 -14.27
C PRO A 77 3.00 -21.73 -14.22
N GLY A 78 2.91 -22.49 -15.31
CA GLY A 78 1.94 -23.57 -15.47
C GLY A 78 2.06 -24.68 -14.43
N ASP A 79 3.27 -24.93 -13.95
CA ASP A 79 3.64 -25.89 -12.89
C ASP A 79 3.30 -25.43 -11.47
N THR A 80 2.78 -24.18 -11.29
CA THR A 80 2.45 -23.65 -9.97
C THR A 80 1.27 -24.39 -9.37
N PRO A 81 1.40 -25.02 -8.16
CA PRO A 81 0.32 -25.73 -7.50
C PRO A 81 -0.90 -24.85 -7.20
N ARG A 82 -2.09 -25.42 -7.18
CA ARG A 82 -3.36 -24.67 -6.94
C ARG A 82 -3.33 -23.86 -5.64
N TRP A 83 -2.81 -24.44 -4.54
CA TRP A 83 -2.75 -23.75 -3.26
C TRP A 83 -1.85 -22.50 -3.30
N GLN A 84 -0.73 -22.53 -4.05
CA GLN A 84 0.15 -21.37 -4.22
C GLN A 84 -0.54 -20.26 -5.03
N ARG A 85 -1.31 -20.61 -6.07
CA ARG A 85 -2.12 -19.64 -6.83
C ARG A 85 -3.17 -18.97 -5.95
N MET A 86 -3.83 -19.75 -5.09
CA MET A 86 -4.80 -19.21 -4.13
C MET A 86 -4.13 -18.32 -3.09
N ALA A 87 -3.02 -18.76 -2.51
CA ALA A 87 -2.26 -17.98 -1.54
C ALA A 87 -1.75 -16.64 -2.13
N ALA A 88 -1.23 -16.67 -3.37
CA ALA A 88 -0.81 -15.45 -4.07
C ALA A 88 -1.99 -14.50 -4.31
N SER A 89 -3.14 -15.02 -4.75
CA SER A 89 -4.34 -14.21 -4.95
C SER A 89 -4.82 -13.59 -3.64
N LEU A 90 -4.93 -14.40 -2.58
CA LEU A 90 -5.35 -13.94 -1.25
C LEU A 90 -4.40 -12.87 -0.71
N SER A 91 -3.09 -13.11 -0.77
CA SER A 91 -2.07 -12.14 -0.34
C SER A 91 -2.21 -10.80 -1.07
N HIS A 92 -2.38 -10.80 -2.39
CA HIS A 92 -2.55 -9.56 -3.14
C HIS A 92 -3.84 -8.82 -2.77
N TRP A 93 -4.97 -9.52 -2.67
CA TRP A 93 -6.23 -8.89 -2.30
C TRP A 93 -6.22 -8.37 -0.86
N SER A 94 -5.59 -9.10 0.07
CA SER A 94 -5.39 -8.65 1.45
C SER A 94 -4.52 -7.39 1.51
N LEU A 95 -3.43 -7.32 0.73
CA LEU A 95 -2.59 -6.13 0.64
C LEU A 95 -3.38 -4.91 0.12
N TYR A 96 -4.21 -5.07 -0.92
CA TYR A 96 -5.07 -3.98 -1.39
C TYR A 96 -6.06 -3.54 -0.31
N ALA A 97 -6.81 -4.50 0.24
CA ALA A 97 -7.86 -4.21 1.21
C ALA A 97 -7.31 -3.54 2.48
N VAL A 98 -6.22 -4.08 3.04
CA VAL A 98 -5.64 -3.55 4.27
C VAL A 98 -4.96 -2.20 4.04
N THR A 99 -4.31 -1.97 2.89
CA THR A 99 -3.74 -0.64 2.57
C THR A 99 -4.83 0.43 2.48
N ILE A 100 -5.94 0.14 1.78
CA ILE A 100 -7.08 1.06 1.70
C ILE A 100 -7.67 1.29 3.10
N LEU A 101 -7.86 0.24 3.88
CA LEU A 101 -8.40 0.32 5.24
C LEU A 101 -7.52 1.19 6.13
N VAL A 102 -6.19 0.98 6.15
CA VAL A 102 -5.25 1.80 6.94
C VAL A 102 -5.35 3.26 6.53
N SER A 103 -5.38 3.57 5.23
CA SER A 103 -5.49 4.95 4.75
C SER A 103 -6.81 5.60 5.16
N VAL A 104 -7.92 4.87 5.07
CA VAL A 104 -9.26 5.37 5.48
C VAL A 104 -9.33 5.57 7.00
N LEU A 105 -8.75 4.66 7.80
CA LEU A 105 -8.69 4.83 9.25
C LEU A 105 -7.87 6.07 9.65
N GLY A 106 -6.76 6.33 8.94
CA GLY A 106 -5.97 7.56 9.12
C GLY A 106 -6.76 8.82 8.75
N TRP A 107 -7.57 8.75 7.69
CA TRP A 107 -8.46 9.85 7.30
C TRP A 107 -9.56 10.10 8.35
N ALA A 108 -10.18 9.03 8.87
CA ALA A 108 -11.16 9.14 9.96
C ALA A 108 -10.54 9.73 11.23
N HIS A 109 -9.31 9.31 11.57
CA HIS A 109 -8.54 9.88 12.68
C HIS A 109 -8.28 11.38 12.47
N SER A 110 -7.87 11.78 11.25
CA SER A 110 -7.63 13.19 10.90
C SER A 110 -8.86 14.06 11.15
N GLY A 111 -10.03 13.63 10.70
CA GLY A 111 -11.28 14.37 10.87
C GLY A 111 -11.77 14.46 12.32
N ALA A 112 -11.53 13.42 13.11
CA ALA A 112 -11.92 13.38 14.52
C ALA A 112 -11.01 14.23 15.43
N ARG A 113 -9.84 14.68 14.96
CA ARG A 113 -8.92 15.54 15.74
C ARG A 113 -9.32 17.01 15.69
N THR A 114 -8.87 17.74 16.74
CA THR A 114 -8.93 19.20 16.78
C THR A 114 -7.58 19.75 17.26
N PRO A 115 -6.88 20.57 16.46
CA PRO A 115 -7.14 20.88 15.05
C PRO A 115 -6.96 19.65 14.15
N ASN A 116 -7.68 19.58 13.04
CA ASN A 116 -7.56 18.49 12.08
C ASN A 116 -6.39 18.71 11.08
N TYR A 117 -6.02 17.66 10.32
CA TYR A 117 -4.97 17.71 9.29
C TYR A 117 -5.64 17.73 7.92
N SER A 118 -6.31 18.83 7.59
CA SER A 118 -7.23 18.87 6.45
C SER A 118 -6.71 19.60 5.23
N ASP A 119 -5.62 20.35 5.33
CA ASP A 119 -5.08 21.13 4.20
C ASP A 119 -3.98 20.33 3.49
N TRP A 120 -4.35 19.64 2.41
CA TRP A 120 -3.43 18.80 1.64
C TRP A 120 -2.26 19.60 1.07
N PHE A 121 -1.08 19.44 1.68
CA PHE A 121 0.13 20.23 1.40
C PHE A 121 -0.11 21.74 1.32
N GLY A 122 -1.13 22.25 2.01
CA GLY A 122 -1.52 23.67 1.93
C GLY A 122 -2.19 24.10 0.61
N LEU A 123 -2.53 23.16 -0.28
CA LEU A 123 -3.09 23.45 -1.60
C LEU A 123 -4.63 23.54 -1.59
N PHE A 124 -5.28 22.65 -0.89
CA PHE A 124 -6.75 22.60 -0.78
C PHE A 124 -7.21 21.81 0.45
N HIS A 125 -8.43 22.09 0.87
CA HIS A 125 -9.04 21.42 2.01
C HIS A 125 -9.56 20.03 1.63
N VAL A 126 -9.11 18.98 2.34
CA VAL A 126 -9.63 17.62 2.20
C VAL A 126 -10.91 17.49 3.01
N PRO A 127 -12.04 17.11 2.40
CA PRO A 127 -13.29 16.88 3.12
C PRO A 127 -13.09 15.86 4.23
N GLN A 128 -13.58 16.15 5.44
CA GLN A 128 -13.46 15.22 6.55
C GLN A 128 -14.62 14.24 6.56
N ILE A 129 -14.35 12.98 6.89
CA ILE A 129 -15.35 11.89 6.92
C ILE A 129 -15.87 11.61 8.33
N THR A 130 -15.33 12.30 9.34
CA THR A 130 -15.75 12.24 10.74
C THR A 130 -15.83 13.65 11.33
N SER A 131 -16.61 13.80 12.39
CA SER A 131 -16.67 15.04 13.17
C SER A 131 -15.64 15.04 14.30
N PRO A 132 -15.20 16.23 14.78
CA PRO A 132 -14.30 16.35 15.92
C PRO A 132 -14.86 15.68 17.18
N ASP A 133 -14.17 14.65 17.64
CA ASP A 133 -14.47 13.88 18.86
C ASP A 133 -13.19 13.25 19.40
N ARG A 134 -12.86 13.53 20.66
CA ARG A 134 -11.57 13.11 21.25
C ARG A 134 -11.48 11.59 21.44
N ASP A 135 -12.57 10.95 21.85
CA ASP A 135 -12.58 9.51 22.11
C ASP A 135 -12.63 8.73 20.78
N ALA A 136 -13.41 9.21 19.82
CA ALA A 136 -13.39 8.68 18.46
C ALA A 136 -11.99 8.83 17.83
N ALA A 137 -11.31 9.98 18.00
CA ALA A 137 -9.96 10.16 17.45
C ALA A 137 -8.97 9.13 17.99
N ARG A 138 -9.00 8.84 19.30
CA ARG A 138 -8.16 7.78 19.90
C ARG A 138 -8.51 6.41 19.33
N ALA A 139 -9.79 6.08 19.25
CA ALA A 139 -10.24 4.80 18.72
C ALA A 139 -9.85 4.58 17.25
N TRP A 140 -9.84 5.65 16.43
CA TRP A 140 -9.37 5.58 15.03
C TRP A 140 -7.85 5.45 14.96
N GLU A 141 -7.09 6.18 15.82
CA GLU A 141 -5.63 6.05 15.91
C GLU A 141 -5.22 4.63 16.27
N ASP A 142 -5.83 4.03 17.30
CA ASP A 142 -5.52 2.66 17.73
C ASP A 142 -5.78 1.64 16.64
N ARG A 143 -6.90 1.75 15.92
CA ARG A 143 -7.22 0.88 14.79
C ARG A 143 -6.27 1.10 13.62
N HIS A 144 -5.92 2.35 13.30
CA HIS A 144 -4.94 2.66 12.26
C HIS A 144 -3.59 2.01 12.55
N ILE A 145 -3.10 2.13 13.78
CA ILE A 145 -1.83 1.51 14.21
C ILE A 145 -1.93 -0.02 14.16
N LEU A 146 -3.01 -0.62 14.66
CA LEU A 146 -3.22 -2.06 14.61
C LEU A 146 -3.15 -2.59 13.17
N PHE A 147 -3.92 -1.98 12.26
CA PHE A 147 -3.94 -2.41 10.85
C PHE A 147 -2.66 -2.06 10.10
N ALA A 148 -1.89 -1.06 10.52
CA ALA A 148 -0.55 -0.80 10.00
C ALA A 148 0.42 -1.96 10.34
N TYR A 149 0.35 -2.54 11.53
CA TYR A 149 1.10 -3.76 11.87
C TYR A 149 0.61 -4.99 11.09
N VAL A 150 -0.69 -5.15 10.87
CA VAL A 150 -1.22 -6.20 9.98
C VAL A 150 -0.69 -6.02 8.56
N LEU A 151 -0.68 -4.80 8.05
CA LEU A 151 -0.11 -4.48 6.74
C LEU A 151 1.39 -4.81 6.67
N LEU A 152 2.15 -4.45 7.70
CA LEU A 152 3.57 -4.80 7.80
C LEU A 152 3.79 -6.31 7.73
N ALA A 153 3.02 -7.09 8.48
CA ALA A 153 3.09 -8.56 8.44
C ALA A 153 2.78 -9.10 7.02
N LEU A 154 1.74 -8.58 6.36
CA LEU A 154 1.42 -8.96 4.99
C LEU A 154 2.53 -8.60 4.00
N ILE A 155 3.20 -7.45 4.16
CA ILE A 155 4.34 -7.03 3.34
C ILE A 155 5.51 -7.99 3.54
N VAL A 156 5.83 -8.37 4.78
CA VAL A 156 6.91 -9.33 5.09
C VAL A 156 6.62 -10.69 4.44
N ILE A 157 5.39 -11.20 4.54
CA ILE A 157 4.98 -12.45 3.89
C ILE A 157 5.10 -12.33 2.37
N HIS A 158 4.61 -11.23 1.78
CA HIS A 158 4.68 -10.99 0.34
C HIS A 158 6.12 -10.91 -0.17
N LEU A 159 6.97 -10.18 0.54
CA LEU A 159 8.40 -10.07 0.22
C LEU A 159 9.11 -11.42 0.37
N GLY A 160 8.83 -12.16 1.45
CA GLY A 160 9.34 -13.51 1.67
C GLY A 160 8.96 -14.47 0.53
N ALA A 161 7.72 -14.43 0.07
CA ALA A 161 7.27 -15.21 -1.08
C ALA A 161 8.00 -14.80 -2.37
N ALA A 162 8.20 -13.50 -2.61
CA ALA A 162 8.94 -13.01 -3.77
C ALA A 162 10.41 -13.45 -3.75
N LEU A 163 11.06 -13.40 -2.59
CA LEU A 163 12.43 -13.88 -2.42
C LEU A 163 12.53 -15.40 -2.61
N TRP A 164 11.55 -16.16 -2.09
CA TRP A 164 11.48 -17.60 -2.31
C TRP A 164 11.33 -17.96 -3.80
N HIS A 165 10.48 -17.27 -4.54
CA HIS A 165 10.36 -17.42 -6.00
C HIS A 165 11.68 -17.11 -6.71
N HIS A 166 12.38 -16.05 -6.26
CA HIS A 166 13.63 -15.63 -6.88
C HIS A 166 14.80 -16.58 -6.62
N PHE A 167 15.03 -16.98 -5.35
CA PHE A 167 16.24 -17.71 -4.94
C PHE A 167 16.05 -19.22 -4.93
N VAL A 168 14.85 -19.72 -4.55
CA VAL A 168 14.58 -21.14 -4.36
C VAL A 168 13.95 -21.74 -5.61
N ARG A 169 12.79 -21.21 -6.03
CA ARG A 169 12.14 -21.68 -7.26
C ARG A 169 12.87 -21.25 -8.54
N ARG A 170 13.58 -20.15 -8.47
CA ARG A 170 14.30 -19.54 -9.59
C ARG A 170 13.42 -19.35 -10.83
N ASP A 171 12.12 -19.08 -10.59
CA ASP A 171 11.16 -18.76 -11.64
C ASP A 171 11.17 -17.24 -11.97
N ARG A 172 10.42 -16.84 -12.99
CA ARG A 172 10.43 -15.45 -13.47
C ARG A 172 9.37 -14.55 -12.83
N VAL A 173 8.65 -15.01 -11.79
CA VAL A 173 7.58 -14.22 -11.16
C VAL A 173 8.11 -12.87 -10.69
N THR A 174 9.21 -12.85 -9.94
CA THR A 174 9.85 -11.62 -9.46
C THR A 174 10.51 -10.83 -10.59
N ALA A 175 11.18 -11.50 -11.53
CA ALA A 175 11.86 -10.86 -12.66
C ALA A 175 10.88 -10.07 -13.54
N ARG A 176 9.64 -10.55 -13.73
CA ARG A 176 8.58 -9.83 -14.48
C ARG A 176 8.21 -8.48 -13.85
N MET A 177 8.36 -8.32 -12.53
CA MET A 177 8.10 -7.06 -11.82
C MET A 177 9.29 -6.08 -11.85
N ILE A 178 10.52 -6.59 -12.06
CA ILE A 178 11.73 -5.76 -12.17
C ILE A 178 11.98 -5.31 -13.61
N GLY A 179 11.43 -5.99 -14.61
CA GLY A 179 11.59 -5.64 -16.02
C GLY A 179 12.22 -6.75 -16.88
N GLY A 180 12.31 -7.97 -16.36
CA GLY A 180 12.74 -9.13 -17.12
C GLY A 180 11.84 -9.39 -18.34
N ARG A 181 12.44 -9.76 -19.46
CA ARG A 181 11.71 -10.11 -20.70
C ARG A 181 10.85 -11.36 -20.49
N PRO A 182 9.66 -11.44 -21.13
CA PRO A 182 8.92 -12.70 -21.22
C PRO A 182 9.77 -13.78 -21.87
N GLU A 183 9.47 -15.06 -21.56
CA GLU A 183 10.09 -16.14 -22.33
C GLU A 183 9.67 -16.06 -23.79
N PRO A 184 10.59 -16.27 -24.75
CA PRO A 184 10.18 -16.52 -26.11
C PRO A 184 9.45 -17.87 -26.13
N GLY A 185 8.15 -17.88 -26.47
CA GLY A 185 7.43 -19.11 -26.78
C GLY A 185 6.44 -19.63 -25.72
N VAL A 186 5.62 -18.78 -25.10
CA VAL A 186 4.34 -19.18 -24.48
C VAL A 186 3.24 -18.31 -25.06
#